data_90f6ede1159fc46904c94a5ee7977e78
#
_entry.id   90f6ede1159fc46904c94a5ee7977e78
#
_cell.length_a   1.000
_cell.length_b   1.000
_cell.length_c   1.000
_cell.angle_alpha   90.00
_cell.angle_beta   90.00
_cell.angle_gamma   90.00
#
_symmetry.space_group_name_H-M   'P 1'
#
loop_
_entity.id
_entity.type
_entity.pdbx_description
1 polymer ?
#
loop_
_entity_poly.entity_id
_entity_poly.type
_entity_poly.pdbx_seq_one_letter_code
_entity_poly.pdbx_strand_id
1 'polypeptide(L)'
;GVNYGITTAAYDNITGIITVTTDKVHGFALERPNTVQLKGLEFRCPKTVVGQPTNATYDGVTGISTITIANHGLVNGDAVILDTGSICFTCTKDGNNSTHCYPRATDPAANQYLSVSNVTTNTFQVNVGASNPGDVYAHTFVSATATAVKTIGGGGYVGVTTTIFQDHDRPLFLV
;
A
#
# COMPACT_ATOMS: atom_id res chain seq x y z
N GLY A 1 11.55 -33.48 -10.95
CA GLY A 1 11.84 -32.16 -11.50
C GLY A 1 13.21 -31.68 -11.05
N VAL A 2 13.85 -30.82 -11.83
CA VAL A 2 15.13 -30.20 -11.47
C VAL A 2 14.84 -28.93 -10.69
N ASN A 3 15.53 -28.70 -9.58
CA ASN A 3 15.46 -27.46 -8.81
C ASN A 3 16.61 -26.54 -9.21
N TYR A 4 16.30 -25.27 -9.42
CA TYR A 4 17.26 -24.20 -9.68
C TYR A 4 17.17 -23.18 -8.56
N GLY A 5 18.31 -22.69 -8.09
CA GLY A 5 18.37 -21.55 -7.20
C GLY A 5 18.04 -20.25 -7.98
N ILE A 6 17.32 -19.33 -7.35
CA ILE A 6 17.01 -18.02 -7.93
C ILE A 6 18.02 -17.02 -7.34
N THR A 7 18.78 -16.36 -8.23
CA THR A 7 19.74 -15.33 -7.83
C THR A 7 19.13 -13.93 -7.84
N THR A 8 18.26 -13.66 -8.83
CA THR A 8 17.50 -12.41 -8.90
C THR A 8 16.12 -12.67 -9.47
N ALA A 9 15.16 -11.82 -9.11
CA ALA A 9 13.86 -11.75 -9.75
C ALA A 9 13.42 -10.29 -9.86
N ALA A 10 12.86 -9.93 -11.02
CA ALA A 10 12.30 -8.61 -11.28
C ALA A 10 10.87 -8.76 -11.80
N TYR A 11 9.98 -7.88 -11.37
CA TYR A 11 8.60 -7.83 -11.83
C TYR A 11 8.35 -6.50 -12.54
N ASP A 12 7.85 -6.58 -13.77
CA ASP A 12 7.39 -5.43 -14.54
C ASP A 12 5.86 -5.33 -14.37
N ASN A 13 5.42 -4.30 -13.66
CA ASN A 13 4.02 -4.06 -13.35
C ASN A 13 3.18 -3.58 -14.55
N ILE A 14 3.81 -3.10 -15.63
CA ILE A 14 3.11 -2.65 -16.84
C ILE A 14 2.77 -3.85 -17.72
N THR A 15 3.73 -4.76 -17.88
CA THR A 15 3.58 -5.94 -18.74
C THR A 15 3.12 -7.18 -18.00
N GLY A 16 3.20 -7.19 -16.65
CA GLY A 16 2.93 -8.35 -15.82
C GLY A 16 4.00 -9.45 -15.91
N ILE A 17 5.16 -9.17 -16.51
CA ILE A 17 6.23 -10.13 -16.72
C ILE A 17 7.12 -10.22 -15.47
N ILE A 18 7.42 -11.44 -15.05
CA ILE A 18 8.46 -11.74 -14.06
C ILE A 18 9.68 -12.26 -14.80
N THR A 19 10.81 -11.58 -14.65
CA THR A 19 12.12 -12.06 -15.10
C THR A 19 12.85 -12.71 -13.93
N VAL A 20 13.25 -13.97 -14.10
CA VAL A 20 13.95 -14.74 -13.05
C VAL A 20 15.33 -15.15 -13.59
N THR A 21 16.38 -14.86 -12.82
CA THR A 21 17.73 -15.34 -13.11
C THR A 21 18.06 -16.53 -12.19
N THR A 22 18.49 -17.63 -12.78
CA THR A 22 18.86 -18.86 -12.06
C THR A 22 20.35 -18.95 -11.79
N ASP A 23 20.73 -19.72 -10.76
CA ASP A 23 22.13 -19.94 -10.34
C ASP A 23 22.95 -20.76 -11.38
N LYS A 24 22.28 -21.39 -12.32
CA LYS A 24 22.88 -22.20 -13.41
C LYS A 24 21.93 -22.23 -14.60
N VAL A 25 22.47 -22.63 -15.75
CA VAL A 25 21.70 -22.73 -16.99
C VAL A 25 20.49 -23.66 -16.80
N HIS A 26 19.29 -23.14 -17.01
CA HIS A 26 18.04 -23.86 -16.75
C HIS A 26 17.64 -24.83 -17.88
N GLY A 27 18.16 -24.67 -19.10
CA GLY A 27 17.91 -25.58 -20.20
C GLY A 27 16.48 -25.55 -20.77
N PHE A 28 15.67 -24.54 -20.43
CA PHE A 28 14.34 -24.39 -21.02
C PHE A 28 14.46 -23.97 -22.48
N ALA A 29 13.71 -24.65 -23.35
CA ALA A 29 13.68 -24.33 -24.78
C ALA A 29 12.42 -23.50 -25.08
N LEU A 30 12.55 -22.45 -25.92
CA LEU A 30 11.46 -21.58 -26.33
C LEU A 30 10.33 -22.32 -27.09
N GLU A 31 10.65 -23.44 -27.70
CA GLU A 31 9.73 -24.20 -28.54
C GLU A 31 8.96 -25.32 -27.81
N ARG A 32 9.16 -25.46 -26.52
CA ARG A 32 8.48 -26.48 -25.73
C ARG A 32 7.64 -25.85 -24.62
N PRO A 33 6.44 -26.38 -24.34
CA PRO A 33 5.68 -25.96 -23.17
C PRO A 33 6.47 -26.34 -21.92
N ASN A 34 7.06 -25.37 -21.24
CA ASN A 34 7.76 -25.55 -19.99
C ASN A 34 6.83 -25.14 -18.84
N THR A 35 6.61 -26.02 -17.89
CA THR A 35 5.90 -25.70 -16.66
C THR A 35 6.91 -25.51 -15.55
N VAL A 36 6.89 -24.34 -14.90
CA VAL A 36 7.76 -24.03 -13.77
C VAL A 36 6.92 -23.73 -12.53
N GLN A 37 7.41 -24.17 -11.38
CA GLN A 37 6.86 -23.79 -10.08
C GLN A 37 7.85 -22.84 -9.42
N LEU A 38 7.40 -21.63 -9.08
CA LEU A 38 8.17 -20.65 -8.33
C LEU A 38 7.84 -20.79 -6.84
N LYS A 39 8.87 -20.81 -5.98
CA LYS A 39 8.72 -20.86 -4.52
C LYS A 39 9.63 -19.85 -3.86
N GLY A 40 9.13 -19.21 -2.79
CA GLY A 40 9.94 -18.32 -1.96
C GLY A 40 10.35 -17.00 -2.64
N LEU A 41 9.61 -16.53 -3.65
CA LEU A 41 9.82 -15.20 -4.20
C LEU A 41 9.17 -14.15 -3.28
N GLU A 42 9.99 -13.18 -2.84
CA GLU A 42 9.54 -12.02 -2.09
C GLU A 42 9.93 -10.76 -2.84
N PHE A 43 8.95 -9.91 -3.11
CA PHE A 43 9.18 -8.58 -3.69
C PHE A 43 8.92 -7.52 -2.62
N ARG A 44 9.80 -6.54 -2.53
CA ARG A 44 9.60 -5.36 -1.72
C ARG A 44 9.25 -4.19 -2.62
N CYS A 45 8.06 -3.62 -2.43
CA CYS A 45 7.70 -2.36 -3.09
C CYS A 45 8.24 -1.20 -2.24
N PRO A 46 9.04 -0.28 -2.80
CA PRO A 46 9.48 0.90 -2.08
C PRO A 46 8.27 1.75 -1.71
N LYS A 47 8.17 2.12 -0.43
CA LYS A 47 7.19 3.10 0.02
C LYS A 47 7.70 4.49 -0.34
N THR A 48 6.92 5.23 -1.12
CA THR A 48 7.24 6.61 -1.50
C THR A 48 6.42 7.57 -0.66
N VAL A 49 7.06 8.58 -0.07
CA VAL A 49 6.38 9.65 0.64
C VAL A 49 5.53 10.44 -0.36
N VAL A 50 4.24 10.60 -0.05
CA VAL A 50 3.29 11.36 -0.87
C VAL A 50 3.47 12.86 -0.63
N GLY A 51 3.68 13.25 0.64
CA GLY A 51 3.85 14.62 1.09
C GLY A 51 3.40 14.80 2.53
N GLN A 52 3.63 16.00 3.06
CA GLN A 52 3.18 16.38 4.39
C GLN A 52 1.72 16.83 4.34
N PRO A 53 0.81 16.23 5.10
CA PRO A 53 -0.53 16.75 5.27
C PRO A 53 -0.51 18.17 5.87
N THR A 54 -1.23 19.08 5.24
CA THR A 54 -1.46 20.45 5.75
C THR A 54 -2.78 20.56 6.48
N ASN A 55 -3.68 19.60 6.28
CA ASN A 55 -4.93 19.46 7.01
C ASN A 55 -5.40 17.99 6.94
N ALA A 56 -6.18 17.59 7.93
CA ALA A 56 -6.93 16.35 7.91
C ALA A 56 -8.24 16.53 8.71
N THR A 57 -9.30 15.86 8.26
CA THR A 57 -10.56 15.75 9.00
C THR A 57 -10.86 14.29 9.26
N TYR A 58 -11.63 14.01 10.30
CA TYR A 58 -12.10 12.67 10.62
C TYR A 58 -13.58 12.70 10.94
N ASP A 59 -14.34 11.87 10.25
CA ASP A 59 -15.73 11.59 10.58
C ASP A 59 -15.80 10.28 11.40
N GLY A 60 -16.09 10.41 12.68
CA GLY A 60 -16.16 9.27 13.59
C GLY A 60 -17.34 8.32 13.33
N VAL A 61 -18.36 8.75 12.61
CA VAL A 61 -19.52 7.90 12.28
C VAL A 61 -19.17 6.95 11.13
N THR A 62 -18.55 7.49 10.07
CA THR A 62 -18.23 6.73 8.85
C THR A 62 -16.83 6.12 8.87
N GLY A 63 -15.94 6.63 9.70
CA GLY A 63 -14.53 6.27 9.72
C GLY A 63 -13.71 6.90 8.58
N ILE A 64 -14.30 7.83 7.84
CA ILE A 64 -13.63 8.48 6.72
C ILE A 64 -12.74 9.62 7.22
N SER A 65 -11.49 9.59 6.83
CA SER A 65 -10.57 10.72 6.96
C SER A 65 -10.32 11.36 5.61
N THR A 66 -10.49 12.69 5.54
CA THR A 66 -10.11 13.49 4.37
C THR A 66 -8.77 14.16 4.65
N ILE A 67 -7.77 13.86 3.85
CA ILE A 67 -6.39 14.35 4.01
C ILE A 67 -6.08 15.36 2.91
N THR A 68 -5.47 16.49 3.29
CA THR A 68 -5.06 17.55 2.36
C THR A 68 -3.53 17.53 2.20
N ILE A 69 -3.08 17.29 0.98
CA ILE A 69 -1.69 17.39 0.54
C ILE A 69 -1.70 18.03 -0.85
N ALA A 70 -1.05 19.15 -1.03
CA ALA A 70 -1.03 19.85 -2.30
C ALA A 70 -0.38 19.01 -3.41
N ASN A 71 -1.05 18.89 -4.56
CA ASN A 71 -0.54 18.20 -5.75
C ASN A 71 -0.02 16.78 -5.47
N HIS A 72 -0.73 16.00 -4.67
CA HIS A 72 -0.29 14.67 -4.19
C HIS A 72 -0.16 13.60 -5.29
N GLY A 73 -0.76 13.79 -6.46
CA GLY A 73 -0.63 12.89 -7.61
C GLY A 73 -1.33 11.51 -7.47
N LEU A 74 -2.07 11.28 -6.37
CA LEU A 74 -2.83 10.04 -6.18
C LEU A 74 -4.07 10.02 -7.08
N VAL A 75 -4.52 8.81 -7.42
CA VAL A 75 -5.78 8.56 -8.13
C VAL A 75 -6.67 7.62 -7.31
N ASN A 76 -7.97 7.58 -7.64
CA ASN A 76 -8.90 6.66 -6.97
C ASN A 76 -8.44 5.21 -7.17
N GLY A 77 -8.41 4.47 -6.07
CA GLY A 77 -7.96 3.09 -6.06
C GLY A 77 -6.48 2.90 -5.71
N ASP A 78 -5.68 3.96 -5.66
CA ASP A 78 -4.34 3.87 -5.07
C ASP A 78 -4.41 3.39 -3.63
N ALA A 79 -3.31 2.84 -3.13
CA ALA A 79 -3.17 2.44 -1.75
C ALA A 79 -2.14 3.31 -1.03
N VAL A 80 -2.49 3.77 0.17
CA VAL A 80 -1.58 4.51 1.03
C VAL A 80 -1.45 3.84 2.40
N ILE A 81 -0.35 4.12 3.08
CA ILE A 81 -0.15 3.78 4.49
C ILE A 81 0.03 5.08 5.25
N LEU A 82 -0.62 5.17 6.40
CA LEU A 82 -0.40 6.24 7.38
C LEU A 82 0.63 5.76 8.41
N ASP A 83 1.69 6.54 8.61
CA ASP A 83 2.69 6.24 9.64
C ASP A 83 2.05 6.38 11.03
N THR A 84 2.35 5.45 11.92
CA THR A 84 1.83 5.46 13.30
C THR A 84 2.23 6.75 14.02
N GLY A 85 1.26 7.41 14.65
CA GLY A 85 1.46 8.64 15.41
C GLY A 85 1.81 9.87 14.57
N SER A 86 1.50 9.87 13.28
CA SER A 86 2.01 10.89 12.35
C SER A 86 1.05 12.03 12.05
N ILE A 87 -0.26 11.89 12.34
CA ILE A 87 -1.28 12.93 12.12
C ILE A 87 -1.94 13.23 13.46
N CYS A 88 -1.86 14.48 13.88
CA CYS A 88 -2.23 14.89 15.24
C CYS A 88 -3.46 15.81 15.24
N PHE A 89 -4.35 15.56 16.20
CA PHE A 89 -5.59 16.30 16.41
C PHE A 89 -5.77 16.64 17.88
N THR A 90 -6.53 17.72 18.18
CA THR A 90 -7.24 17.83 19.46
C THR A 90 -8.62 17.22 19.32
N CYS A 91 -9.28 16.89 20.45
CA CYS A 91 -10.53 16.18 20.46
C CYS A 91 -11.51 16.80 21.47
N THR A 92 -12.78 16.91 21.12
CA THR A 92 -13.81 17.42 22.05
C THR A 92 -14.09 16.49 23.23
N LYS A 93 -13.61 15.25 23.20
CA LYS A 93 -13.74 14.31 24.33
C LYS A 93 -13.07 14.83 25.60
N ASP A 94 -11.94 15.50 25.47
CA ASP A 94 -11.20 16.11 26.58
C ASP A 94 -11.27 17.66 26.57
N GLY A 95 -12.23 18.23 25.83
CA GLY A 95 -12.37 19.67 25.68
C GLY A 95 -11.26 20.31 24.86
N ASN A 96 -10.61 19.56 23.97
CA ASN A 96 -9.46 19.98 23.16
C ASN A 96 -8.21 20.35 23.99
N ASN A 97 -8.06 19.77 25.18
CA ASN A 97 -6.96 20.08 26.08
C ASN A 97 -5.66 19.37 25.75
N SER A 98 -5.75 18.23 25.03
CA SER A 98 -4.60 17.40 24.70
C SER A 98 -4.49 17.15 23.20
N THR A 99 -3.28 16.94 22.73
CA THR A 99 -3.02 16.50 21.35
C THR A 99 -2.90 14.98 21.31
N HIS A 100 -3.65 14.37 20.41
CA HIS A 100 -3.67 12.93 20.16
C HIS A 100 -3.21 12.66 18.74
N CYS A 101 -2.24 11.76 18.56
CA CYS A 101 -1.67 11.45 17.24
C CYS A 101 -2.07 10.05 16.77
N TYR A 102 -2.43 9.94 15.50
CA TYR A 102 -3.01 8.77 14.85
C TYR A 102 -2.26 8.39 13.56
N PRO A 103 -2.45 7.12 13.06
CA PRO A 103 -3.05 6.03 13.79
C PRO A 103 -2.20 5.64 14.99
N ARG A 104 -2.81 5.18 16.07
CA ARG A 104 -2.10 4.52 17.18
C ARG A 104 -1.75 3.09 16.74
N ALA A 105 -0.77 2.46 17.36
CA ALA A 105 -0.34 1.11 16.99
C ALA A 105 -1.48 0.05 17.05
N THR A 106 -2.51 0.32 17.88
CA THR A 106 -3.67 -0.55 18.06
C THR A 106 -4.87 -0.19 17.19
N ASP A 107 -4.81 0.93 16.46
CA ASP A 107 -5.92 1.34 15.62
C ASP A 107 -6.02 0.47 14.36
N PRO A 108 -7.24 0.22 13.82
CA PRO A 108 -7.42 -0.64 12.65
C PRO A 108 -6.62 -0.20 11.41
N ALA A 109 -6.38 1.10 11.27
CA ALA A 109 -5.62 1.67 10.15
C ALA A 109 -4.09 1.55 10.31
N ALA A 110 -3.60 1.14 11.50
CA ALA A 110 -2.16 1.07 11.74
C ALA A 110 -1.48 0.02 10.86
N ASN A 111 -0.48 0.44 10.09
CA ASN A 111 0.28 -0.41 9.17
C ASN A 111 -0.57 -1.12 8.09
N GLN A 112 -1.78 -0.62 7.82
CA GLN A 112 -2.66 -1.16 6.78
C GLN A 112 -2.55 -0.37 5.49
N TYR A 113 -2.77 -1.08 4.38
CA TYR A 113 -2.98 -0.44 3.08
C TYR A 113 -4.42 0.07 3.00
N LEU A 114 -4.57 1.38 2.95
CA LEU A 114 -5.86 2.04 2.87
C LEU A 114 -6.13 2.46 1.43
N SER A 115 -7.26 2.04 0.89
CA SER A 115 -7.66 2.43 -0.46
C SER A 115 -8.05 3.89 -0.50
N VAL A 116 -7.52 4.61 -1.48
CA VAL A 116 -7.76 6.03 -1.72
C VAL A 116 -9.04 6.21 -2.53
N SER A 117 -9.87 7.15 -2.11
CA SER A 117 -11.14 7.50 -2.76
C SER A 117 -11.37 9.01 -2.76
N ASN A 118 -12.38 9.48 -3.50
CA ASN A 118 -12.79 10.90 -3.59
C ASN A 118 -11.60 11.85 -3.81
N VAL A 119 -10.77 11.49 -4.78
CA VAL A 119 -9.53 12.22 -5.09
C VAL A 119 -9.82 13.52 -5.80
N THR A 120 -9.20 14.61 -5.33
CA THR A 120 -9.05 15.89 -6.03
C THR A 120 -7.56 16.17 -6.23
N THR A 121 -7.20 17.32 -6.78
CA THR A 121 -5.79 17.72 -6.92
C THR A 121 -5.06 17.79 -5.58
N ASN A 122 -5.74 18.17 -4.50
CA ASN A 122 -5.13 18.47 -3.21
C ASN A 122 -5.72 17.66 -2.05
N THR A 123 -6.76 16.86 -2.26
CA THR A 123 -7.38 16.07 -1.18
C THR A 123 -7.70 14.67 -1.65
N PHE A 124 -7.71 13.76 -0.71
CA PHE A 124 -8.18 12.38 -0.90
C PHE A 124 -8.79 11.85 0.39
N GLN A 125 -9.56 10.79 0.28
CA GLN A 125 -10.19 10.13 1.40
C GLN A 125 -9.65 8.71 1.59
N VAL A 126 -9.56 8.31 2.86
CA VAL A 126 -9.28 6.94 3.28
C VAL A 126 -10.21 6.54 4.42
N ASN A 127 -10.57 5.28 4.49
CA ASN A 127 -11.31 4.75 5.62
C ASN A 127 -10.33 4.25 6.68
N VAL A 128 -10.29 4.90 7.84
CA VAL A 128 -9.42 4.57 8.98
C VAL A 128 -10.16 3.80 10.08
N GLY A 129 -11.44 3.50 9.87
CA GLY A 129 -12.32 2.86 10.83
C GLY A 129 -13.18 3.87 11.61
N ALA A 130 -14.45 3.52 11.80
CA ALA A 130 -15.39 4.32 12.59
C ALA A 130 -15.04 4.27 14.08
N SER A 131 -15.42 5.32 14.81
CA SER A 131 -15.40 5.34 16.26
C SER A 131 -16.40 4.33 16.84
N ASN A 132 -16.14 3.86 18.05
CA ASN A 132 -17.12 3.02 18.77
C ASN A 132 -18.43 3.82 18.98
N PRO A 133 -19.58 3.14 18.91
CA PRO A 133 -20.86 3.78 19.24
C PRO A 133 -20.81 4.47 20.60
N GLY A 134 -21.19 5.75 20.64
CA GLY A 134 -21.12 6.60 21.83
C GLY A 134 -19.79 7.34 22.05
N ASP A 135 -18.76 7.02 21.27
CA ASP A 135 -17.44 7.69 21.31
C ASP A 135 -17.17 8.56 20.08
N VAL A 136 -18.22 9.12 19.47
CA VAL A 136 -18.09 10.01 18.31
C VAL A 136 -17.85 11.43 18.79
N TYR A 137 -16.63 11.93 18.64
CA TYR A 137 -16.20 13.25 19.03
C TYR A 137 -15.59 14.00 17.83
N ALA A 138 -15.71 15.33 17.83
CA ALA A 138 -15.08 16.17 16.83
C ALA A 138 -13.57 16.22 17.04
N HIS A 139 -12.83 16.11 15.94
CA HIS A 139 -11.37 16.20 15.90
C HIS A 139 -10.96 17.46 15.12
N THR A 140 -10.04 18.24 15.66
CA THR A 140 -9.46 19.41 15.01
C THR A 140 -7.99 19.13 14.71
N PHE A 141 -7.60 19.24 13.45
CA PHE A 141 -6.22 19.02 13.01
C PHE A 141 -5.24 19.97 13.68
N VAL A 142 -4.12 19.45 14.13
CA VAL A 142 -3.02 20.21 14.75
C VAL A 142 -1.77 20.19 13.86
N SER A 143 -1.31 19.01 13.49
CA SER A 143 -0.07 18.85 12.74
C SER A 143 0.03 17.47 12.11
N ALA A 144 0.95 17.32 11.16
CA ALA A 144 1.37 16.02 10.65
C ALA A 144 2.87 16.01 10.36
N THR A 145 3.48 14.83 10.40
CA THR A 145 4.89 14.67 10.02
C THR A 145 5.06 14.69 8.50
N ALA A 146 6.25 15.01 8.02
CA ALA A 146 6.56 15.05 6.59
C ALA A 146 6.41 13.67 5.91
N THR A 147 6.48 12.58 6.67
CA THR A 147 6.39 11.20 6.18
C THR A 147 5.06 10.54 6.52
N ALA A 148 4.05 11.31 6.98
CA ALA A 148 2.79 10.78 7.49
C ALA A 148 2.06 9.88 6.50
N VAL A 149 2.12 10.20 5.21
CA VAL A 149 1.46 9.46 4.14
C VAL A 149 2.49 8.90 3.18
N LYS A 150 2.45 7.59 2.99
CA LYS A 150 3.29 6.88 2.02
C LYS A 150 2.40 6.10 1.07
N THR A 151 2.72 6.13 -0.23
CA THR A 151 2.13 5.24 -1.22
C THR A 151 3.09 4.09 -1.52
N ILE A 152 2.55 3.00 -1.98
CA ILE A 152 3.36 1.97 -2.63
C ILE A 152 3.58 2.50 -4.04
N GLY A 153 4.85 2.71 -4.42
CA GLY A 153 5.20 3.22 -5.74
C GLY A 153 4.44 2.47 -6.84
N GLY A 154 3.81 3.22 -7.73
CA GLY A 154 2.78 2.80 -8.68
C GLY A 154 3.10 1.51 -9.42
N GLY A 155 2.56 0.44 -8.89
CA GLY A 155 2.69 -0.89 -9.42
C GLY A 155 1.93 -1.83 -8.51
N GLY A 156 0.87 -2.42 -9.01
CA GLY A 156 -0.04 -3.25 -8.25
C GLY A 156 0.68 -4.23 -7.32
N TYR A 157 0.12 -4.39 -6.16
CA TYR A 157 0.53 -5.40 -5.19
C TYR A 157 0.51 -6.78 -5.82
N VAL A 158 1.66 -7.43 -5.91
CA VAL A 158 1.75 -8.86 -6.21
C VAL A 158 2.22 -9.57 -4.95
N GLY A 159 1.28 -10.01 -4.15
CA GLY A 159 1.52 -11.04 -3.15
C GLY A 159 1.62 -12.39 -3.85
N VAL A 160 2.81 -12.90 -4.05
CA VAL A 160 2.99 -14.27 -4.55
C VAL A 160 2.93 -15.23 -3.37
N THR A 161 1.72 -15.60 -2.97
CA THR A 161 1.51 -16.86 -2.25
C THR A 161 1.44 -17.96 -3.30
N THR A 162 2.34 -18.90 -3.25
CA THR A 162 2.41 -20.17 -4.01
C THR A 162 1.35 -20.28 -5.11
N THR A 163 1.61 -19.76 -6.30
CA THR A 163 0.68 -19.88 -7.42
C THR A 163 1.32 -20.75 -8.48
N ILE A 164 0.66 -21.85 -8.79
CA ILE A 164 0.97 -22.64 -9.98
C ILE A 164 0.39 -21.87 -11.16
N PHE A 165 1.22 -21.24 -11.98
CA PHE A 165 0.79 -20.69 -13.24
C PHE A 165 0.73 -21.81 -14.26
N GLN A 166 -0.47 -22.31 -14.53
CA GLN A 166 -0.76 -23.02 -15.77
C GLN A 166 -1.36 -21.99 -16.72
N ASP A 167 -0.57 -21.38 -17.55
CA ASP A 167 -1.07 -20.61 -18.68
C ASP A 167 -0.78 -21.41 -19.95
N HIS A 168 -1.84 -21.93 -20.56
CA HIS A 168 -1.76 -22.64 -21.83
C HIS A 168 -1.60 -21.70 -23.04
N ASP A 169 -1.84 -20.38 -22.85
CA ASP A 169 -1.97 -19.43 -23.96
C ASP A 169 -1.01 -18.23 -23.90
N ARG A 170 -0.15 -18.13 -22.88
CA ARG A 170 0.84 -17.06 -22.78
C ARG A 170 2.24 -17.61 -22.53
N PRO A 171 3.21 -17.32 -23.41
CA PRO A 171 4.59 -17.74 -23.16
C PRO A 171 5.17 -16.97 -21.97
N LEU A 172 5.63 -17.71 -20.95
CA LEU A 172 6.51 -17.18 -19.92
C LEU A 172 7.88 -16.99 -20.58
N PHE A 173 8.29 -15.77 -20.83
CA PHE A 173 9.64 -15.47 -21.31
C PHE A 173 10.61 -15.53 -20.13
N LEU A 174 11.38 -16.61 -20.05
CA LEU A 174 12.56 -16.72 -19.18
C LEU A 174 13.78 -16.31 -20.02
N VAL A 175 14.47 -15.27 -19.62
CA VAL A 175 15.73 -14.83 -20.22
C VAL A 175 16.90 -15.34 -19.41
#